data_6632e04643516e38ec20b51c1326c48a
#
_entry.id   6632e04643516e38ec20b51c1326c48a
#
_cell.length_a   1.000
_cell.length_b   1.000
_cell.length_c   1.000
_cell.angle_alpha   90.00
_cell.angle_beta   90.00
_cell.angle_gamma   90.00
#
_symmetry.space_group_name_H-M   'P 1'
#
loop_
_entity.id
_entity.type
_entity.pdbx_description
1 polymer ?
#
loop_
_entity_poly.entity_id
_entity_poly.type
_entity_poly.pdbx_seq_one_letter_code
_entity_poly.pdbx_strand_id
1 'polypeptide(L)'
;MKQIVFATNNKNKLREMREIMEGLYEVLSLDDIGCHEDIIEDADTIEGTAKIKADFVTNKFHVDCFADDTGLEVEALGGAPGVYSARYAGEHCSYQDNVDKMLAAMKGQTNRKAAFRTCIALNLDGKSYYFEGRCDGQIAEQQRGTEGFGYDPIFQPDGYDQTFAELGHEVKNAISHRGRATQKLIAFLKEVG
;
A
#
# COMPACT_ATOMS: atom_id res chain seq x y z
N MET A 1 -16.02 -15.98 13.91
CA MET A 1 -14.91 -15.08 13.51
C MET A 1 -15.48 -13.70 13.20
N LYS A 2 -14.87 -12.67 13.74
CA LYS A 2 -15.31 -11.30 13.48
C LYS A 2 -15.00 -10.90 12.04
N GLN A 3 -15.86 -10.07 11.49
CA GLN A 3 -15.72 -9.55 10.13
C GLN A 3 -15.19 -8.12 10.15
N ILE A 4 -14.37 -7.77 9.16
CA ILE A 4 -13.89 -6.41 8.96
C ILE A 4 -13.80 -6.15 7.45
N VAL A 5 -14.16 -4.95 7.02
CA VAL A 5 -14.09 -4.59 5.61
C VAL A 5 -12.72 -3.98 5.29
N PHE A 6 -12.16 -4.38 4.18
CA PHE A 6 -10.98 -3.71 3.63
C PHE A 6 -11.41 -2.86 2.43
N ALA A 7 -11.35 -1.55 2.58
CA ALA A 7 -11.84 -0.60 1.59
C ALA A 7 -10.81 -0.40 0.46
N THR A 8 -10.69 -1.40 -0.39
CA THR A 8 -9.79 -1.35 -1.54
C THR A 8 -10.44 -2.00 -2.76
N ASN A 9 -10.13 -1.48 -3.94
CA ASN A 9 -10.45 -2.10 -5.21
C ASN A 9 -9.27 -2.89 -5.78
N ASN A 10 -8.14 -2.87 -5.10
CA ASN A 10 -6.93 -3.59 -5.53
C ASN A 10 -7.02 -5.05 -5.08
N LYS A 11 -7.22 -5.95 -6.05
CA LYS A 11 -7.37 -7.39 -5.79
C LYS A 11 -6.11 -8.02 -5.19
N ASN A 12 -4.94 -7.52 -5.53
CA ASN A 12 -3.68 -8.03 -4.99
C ASN A 12 -3.56 -7.70 -3.50
N LYS A 13 -3.89 -6.48 -3.11
CA LYS A 13 -3.90 -6.06 -1.71
C LYS A 13 -4.91 -6.88 -0.89
N LEU A 14 -6.09 -7.08 -1.44
CA LEU A 14 -7.16 -7.83 -0.77
C LEU A 14 -6.72 -9.28 -0.51
N ARG A 15 -6.14 -9.92 -1.53
CA ARG A 15 -5.64 -11.29 -1.41
C ARG A 15 -4.56 -11.40 -0.34
N GLU A 16 -3.58 -10.52 -0.38
CA GLU A 16 -2.49 -10.51 0.62
C GLU A 16 -3.03 -10.35 2.03
N MET A 17 -3.97 -9.42 2.21
CA MET A 17 -4.53 -9.15 3.53
C MET A 17 -5.36 -10.32 4.06
N ARG A 18 -6.12 -10.98 3.18
CA ARG A 18 -6.88 -12.18 3.55
C ARG A 18 -5.97 -13.31 4.02
N GLU A 19 -4.85 -13.50 3.34
CA GLU A 19 -3.84 -14.50 3.73
C GLU A 19 -3.26 -14.18 5.11
N ILE A 20 -2.89 -12.94 5.34
CA ILE A 20 -2.25 -12.51 6.59
C ILE A 20 -3.21 -12.59 7.77
N MET A 21 -4.48 -12.26 7.56
CA MET A 21 -5.49 -12.20 8.62
C MET A 21 -6.28 -13.52 8.79
N GLU A 22 -5.90 -14.55 8.07
CA GLU A 22 -6.54 -15.87 8.16
C GLU A 22 -6.53 -16.37 9.60
N GLY A 23 -7.71 -16.80 10.06
CA GLY A 23 -7.89 -17.27 11.44
C GLY A 23 -8.08 -16.18 12.49
N LEU A 24 -7.90 -14.90 12.12
CA LEU A 24 -8.07 -13.78 13.04
C LEU A 24 -9.34 -13.00 12.74
N TYR A 25 -9.52 -12.59 11.49
CA TYR A 25 -10.70 -11.86 11.01
C TYR A 25 -11.08 -12.36 9.63
N GLU A 26 -12.39 -12.36 9.35
CA GLU A 26 -12.88 -12.52 7.98
C GLU A 26 -12.84 -11.16 7.30
N VAL A 27 -11.98 -11.02 6.30
CA VAL A 27 -11.82 -9.76 5.56
C VAL A 27 -12.82 -9.73 4.41
N LEU A 28 -13.72 -8.76 4.46
CA LEU A 28 -14.72 -8.54 3.43
C LEU A 28 -14.23 -7.50 2.43
N SER A 29 -14.58 -7.69 1.17
CA SER A 29 -14.31 -6.73 0.10
C SER A 29 -15.41 -5.66 0.05
N LEU A 30 -15.18 -4.62 -0.75
CA LEU A 30 -16.23 -3.65 -1.06
C LEU A 30 -17.40 -4.30 -1.79
N ASP A 31 -17.13 -5.25 -2.70
CA ASP A 31 -18.17 -6.01 -3.37
C ASP A 31 -19.02 -6.81 -2.38
N ASP A 32 -18.40 -7.43 -1.38
CA ASP A 32 -19.09 -8.26 -0.39
C ASP A 32 -20.16 -7.45 0.38
N ILE A 33 -19.95 -6.16 0.56
CA ILE A 33 -20.91 -5.28 1.27
C ILE A 33 -21.77 -4.46 0.31
N GLY A 34 -21.64 -4.69 -1.00
CA GLY A 34 -22.44 -3.98 -2.02
C GLY A 34 -22.00 -2.55 -2.28
N CYS A 35 -20.76 -2.21 -1.96
CA CYS A 35 -20.20 -0.89 -2.25
C CYS A 35 -19.60 -0.87 -3.64
N HIS A 36 -20.28 -0.23 -4.59
CA HIS A 36 -19.86 -0.13 -5.99
C HIS A 36 -19.53 1.30 -6.40
N GLU A 37 -19.54 2.23 -5.46
CA GLU A 37 -19.24 3.63 -5.75
C GLU A 37 -17.73 3.86 -5.74
N ASP A 38 -17.29 4.76 -6.61
CA ASP A 38 -15.92 5.24 -6.57
C ASP A 38 -15.76 6.19 -5.39
N ILE A 39 -14.78 5.91 -4.54
CA ILE A 39 -14.45 6.77 -3.41
C ILE A 39 -13.50 7.84 -3.91
N ILE A 40 -13.87 9.11 -3.73
CA ILE A 40 -13.03 10.23 -4.17
C ILE A 40 -11.84 10.37 -3.23
N GLU A 41 -10.65 10.17 -3.77
CA GLU A 41 -9.39 10.26 -3.02
C GLU A 41 -8.71 11.59 -3.35
N ASP A 42 -9.21 12.66 -2.75
CA ASP A 42 -8.76 14.03 -3.02
C ASP A 42 -7.79 14.59 -1.98
N ALA A 43 -7.32 13.76 -1.06
CA ALA A 43 -6.31 14.17 -0.09
C ALA A 43 -4.92 14.27 -0.75
N ASP A 44 -4.09 15.13 -0.22
CA ASP A 44 -2.72 15.32 -0.69
C ASP A 44 -1.68 14.58 0.18
N THR A 45 -2.14 13.75 1.10
CA THR A 45 -1.28 12.91 1.95
C THR A 45 -1.73 11.45 1.91
N ILE A 46 -0.80 10.56 2.18
CA ILE A 46 -1.06 9.12 2.26
C ILE A 46 -2.05 8.83 3.41
N GLU A 47 -1.83 9.45 4.57
CA GLU A 47 -2.70 9.31 5.74
C GLU A 47 -4.12 9.80 5.45
N GLY A 48 -4.24 10.95 4.81
CA GLY A 48 -5.54 11.53 4.45
C GLY A 48 -6.31 10.67 3.47
N THR A 49 -5.64 10.10 2.49
CA THR A 49 -6.26 9.21 1.50
C THR A 49 -6.78 7.93 2.16
N ALA A 50 -5.99 7.31 3.04
CA ALA A 50 -6.41 6.13 3.78
C ALA A 50 -7.64 6.44 4.64
N LYS A 51 -7.64 7.58 5.34
CA LYS A 51 -8.76 8.01 6.18
C LYS A 51 -10.04 8.22 5.38
N ILE A 52 -9.96 8.89 4.24
CA ILE A 52 -11.13 9.14 3.37
C ILE A 52 -11.80 7.82 2.99
N LYS A 53 -11.03 6.83 2.59
CA LYS A 53 -11.57 5.54 2.18
C LYS A 53 -12.24 4.80 3.34
N ALA A 54 -11.59 4.74 4.49
CA ALA A 54 -12.15 4.07 5.66
C ALA A 54 -13.42 4.76 6.17
N ASP A 55 -13.39 6.10 6.26
CA ASP A 55 -14.52 6.89 6.76
C ASP A 55 -15.74 6.80 5.83
N PHE A 56 -15.51 6.81 4.51
CA PHE A 56 -16.60 6.67 3.55
C PHE A 56 -17.38 5.37 3.78
N VAL A 57 -16.68 4.26 3.92
CA VAL A 57 -17.30 2.95 4.11
C VAL A 57 -17.97 2.84 5.47
N THR A 58 -17.29 3.27 6.53
CA THR A 58 -17.87 3.23 7.88
C THR A 58 -19.11 4.08 7.99
N ASN A 59 -19.09 5.30 7.44
CA ASN A 59 -20.23 6.21 7.53
C ASN A 59 -21.45 5.75 6.71
N LYS A 60 -21.19 5.13 5.55
CA LYS A 60 -22.27 4.70 4.67
C LYS A 60 -22.86 3.34 5.04
N PHE A 61 -22.01 2.40 5.42
CA PHE A 61 -22.43 1.01 5.66
C PHE A 61 -22.46 0.63 7.14
N HIS A 62 -22.02 1.51 8.04
CA HIS A 62 -22.01 1.30 9.50
C HIS A 62 -21.26 0.02 9.89
N VAL A 63 -20.08 -0.16 9.35
CA VAL A 63 -19.24 -1.33 9.58
C VAL A 63 -17.86 -0.92 10.05
N ASP A 64 -17.17 -1.83 10.75
CA ASP A 64 -15.76 -1.67 11.03
C ASP A 64 -15.00 -1.84 9.72
N CYS A 65 -14.04 -0.97 9.47
CA CYS A 65 -13.37 -0.89 8.20
C CYS A 65 -11.93 -0.44 8.37
N PHE A 66 -11.06 -0.97 7.56
CA PHE A 66 -9.73 -0.38 7.41
C PHE A 66 -9.44 -0.13 5.94
N ALA A 67 -8.59 0.84 5.70
CA ALA A 67 -8.12 1.18 4.35
C ALA A 67 -6.65 1.52 4.43
N ASP A 68 -5.96 1.32 3.34
CA ASP A 68 -4.56 1.70 3.25
C ASP A 68 -4.34 2.65 2.08
N ASP A 69 -3.27 3.41 2.19
CA ASP A 69 -2.67 4.06 1.04
C ASP A 69 -1.17 3.87 1.11
N THR A 70 -0.57 3.72 -0.06
CA THR A 70 0.85 3.44 -0.20
C THR A 70 1.44 4.43 -1.18
N GLY A 71 2.63 4.91 -0.88
CA GLY A 71 3.34 5.78 -1.78
C GLY A 71 4.82 5.46 -1.82
N LEU A 72 5.42 5.69 -2.98
CA LEU A 72 6.85 5.65 -3.19
C LEU A 72 7.36 7.08 -3.13
N GLU A 73 8.30 7.34 -2.22
CA GLU A 73 8.92 8.66 -2.06
C GLU A 73 10.37 8.57 -2.51
N VAL A 74 10.74 9.37 -3.50
CA VAL A 74 12.09 9.37 -4.06
C VAL A 74 12.78 10.67 -3.69
N GLU A 75 13.89 10.59 -2.97
CA GLU A 75 14.57 11.76 -2.44
C GLU A 75 15.00 12.74 -3.53
N ALA A 76 15.60 12.25 -4.62
CA ALA A 76 16.04 13.09 -5.72
C ALA A 76 14.90 13.82 -6.44
N LEU A 77 13.65 13.37 -6.25
CA LEU A 77 12.46 13.96 -6.84
C LEU A 77 11.65 14.77 -5.82
N GLY A 78 12.25 15.11 -4.68
CA GLY A 78 11.58 15.90 -3.65
C GLY A 78 10.46 15.15 -2.93
N GLY A 79 10.51 13.82 -2.91
CA GLY A 79 9.49 12.97 -2.31
C GLY A 79 8.42 12.51 -3.28
N ALA A 80 8.48 12.92 -4.55
CA ALA A 80 7.53 12.42 -5.56
C ALA A 80 7.84 10.97 -5.91
N PRO A 81 6.86 10.18 -6.36
CA PRO A 81 5.47 10.55 -6.60
C PRO A 81 4.57 10.57 -5.34
N GLY A 82 4.99 9.99 -4.20
CA GLY A 82 4.24 10.05 -2.95
C GLY A 82 2.81 9.53 -3.08
N VAL A 83 1.83 10.32 -2.65
CA VAL A 83 0.41 9.96 -2.72
C VAL A 83 -0.08 9.70 -4.15
N TYR A 84 0.64 10.23 -5.15
CA TYR A 84 0.28 10.08 -6.57
C TYR A 84 0.94 8.87 -7.24
N SER A 85 1.52 7.96 -6.47
CA SER A 85 2.30 6.83 -7.01
C SER A 85 1.52 5.95 -7.97
N ALA A 86 0.24 5.68 -7.70
CA ALA A 86 -0.57 4.83 -8.57
C ALA A 86 -0.88 5.47 -9.93
N ARG A 87 -0.86 6.81 -10.00
CA ARG A 87 -1.18 7.58 -11.20
C ARG A 87 -0.04 8.50 -11.63
N TYR A 88 1.18 8.11 -11.33
CA TYR A 88 2.37 8.90 -11.62
C TYR A 88 2.51 9.21 -13.12
N ALA A 89 2.24 8.24 -13.97
CA ALA A 89 2.31 8.39 -15.42
C ALA A 89 1.00 8.93 -16.03
N GLY A 90 0.00 9.21 -15.22
CA GLY A 90 -1.29 9.75 -15.66
C GLY A 90 -2.45 8.90 -15.18
N GLU A 91 -3.66 9.37 -15.49
CA GLU A 91 -4.89 8.64 -15.21
C GLU A 91 -4.97 7.39 -16.09
N HIS A 92 -5.48 6.28 -15.52
CA HIS A 92 -5.64 5.00 -16.24
C HIS A 92 -4.33 4.43 -16.80
N CYS A 93 -3.18 4.79 -16.21
CA CYS A 93 -1.89 4.24 -16.61
C CYS A 93 -1.72 2.82 -16.05
N SER A 94 -0.84 2.05 -16.69
CA SER A 94 -0.44 0.72 -16.21
C SER A 94 0.70 0.84 -15.20
N TYR A 95 0.98 -0.26 -14.48
CA TYR A 95 2.17 -0.34 -13.64
C TYR A 95 3.44 -0.12 -14.46
N GLN A 96 3.50 -0.66 -15.68
CA GLN A 96 4.65 -0.48 -16.56
C GLN A 96 4.85 0.99 -16.95
N ASP A 97 3.77 1.72 -17.19
CA ASP A 97 3.85 3.16 -17.49
C ASP A 97 4.51 3.93 -16.35
N ASN A 98 4.14 3.62 -15.11
CA ASN A 98 4.71 4.25 -13.92
C ASN A 98 6.20 3.88 -13.76
N VAL A 99 6.55 2.62 -14.00
CA VAL A 99 7.94 2.15 -13.95
C VAL A 99 8.77 2.88 -15.00
N ASP A 100 8.28 2.97 -16.23
CA ASP A 100 8.98 3.63 -17.33
C ASP A 100 9.21 5.10 -17.04
N LYS A 101 8.21 5.79 -16.51
CA LYS A 101 8.34 7.21 -16.14
C LYS A 101 9.37 7.39 -15.02
N MET A 102 9.36 6.52 -14.02
CA MET A 102 10.30 6.58 -12.90
C MET A 102 11.74 6.34 -13.38
N LEU A 103 11.96 5.35 -14.23
CA LEU A 103 13.28 5.08 -14.78
C LEU A 103 13.80 6.27 -15.60
N ALA A 104 12.92 6.90 -16.38
CA ALA A 104 13.28 8.10 -17.16
C ALA A 104 13.63 9.28 -16.23
N ALA A 105 12.84 9.50 -15.19
CA ALA A 105 13.06 10.59 -14.23
C ALA A 105 14.36 10.40 -13.44
N MET A 106 14.77 9.15 -13.20
CA MET A 106 15.95 8.81 -12.41
C MET A 106 17.21 8.59 -13.27
N LYS A 107 17.10 8.73 -14.59
CA LYS A 107 18.25 8.54 -15.47
C LYS A 107 19.34 9.55 -15.16
N GLY A 108 20.54 9.06 -14.89
CA GLY A 108 21.69 9.90 -14.58
C GLY A 108 21.74 10.42 -13.14
N GLN A 109 20.76 10.09 -12.31
CA GLN A 109 20.77 10.49 -10.91
C GLN A 109 21.72 9.61 -10.10
N THR A 110 22.61 10.24 -9.31
CA THR A 110 23.51 9.54 -8.42
C THR A 110 22.84 9.22 -7.08
N ASN A 111 21.97 10.12 -6.60
CA ASN A 111 21.14 9.87 -5.43
C ASN A 111 19.92 9.07 -5.85
N ARG A 112 19.88 7.81 -5.47
CA ARG A 112 18.79 6.92 -5.83
C ARG A 112 17.97 6.49 -4.64
N LYS A 113 18.14 7.14 -3.49
CA LYS A 113 17.41 6.84 -2.26
C LYS A 113 15.91 6.99 -2.44
N ALA A 114 15.18 6.00 -1.94
CA ALA A 114 13.74 5.98 -2.01
C ALA A 114 13.20 5.22 -0.80
N ALA A 115 11.91 5.41 -0.54
CA ALA A 115 11.22 4.65 0.50
C ALA A 115 9.80 4.40 0.06
N PHE A 116 9.31 3.19 0.32
CA PHE A 116 7.88 2.93 0.31
C PHE A 116 7.31 3.24 1.69
N ARG A 117 6.14 3.89 1.71
CA ARG A 117 5.39 4.12 2.94
C ARG A 117 3.95 3.63 2.76
N THR A 118 3.42 3.02 3.82
CA THR A 118 2.01 2.64 3.89
C THR A 118 1.43 3.22 5.17
N CYS A 119 0.25 3.81 5.06
CA CYS A 119 -0.58 4.15 6.22
C CYS A 119 -1.86 3.34 6.14
N ILE A 120 -2.21 2.68 7.25
CA ILE A 120 -3.49 1.99 7.40
C ILE A 120 -4.34 2.83 8.34
N ALA A 121 -5.53 3.21 7.90
CA ALA A 121 -6.54 3.87 8.72
C ALA A 121 -7.57 2.81 9.13
N LEU A 122 -7.81 2.66 10.43
CA LEU A 122 -8.75 1.68 10.97
C LEU A 122 -9.87 2.41 11.70
N ASN A 123 -11.11 2.07 11.35
CA ASN A 123 -12.30 2.46 12.12
C ASN A 123 -12.84 1.21 12.81
N LEU A 124 -12.77 1.21 14.14
CA LEU A 124 -13.18 0.07 14.96
C LEU A 124 -13.99 0.59 16.15
N ASP A 125 -15.22 0.11 16.28
CA ASP A 125 -16.13 0.46 17.38
C ASP A 125 -16.27 1.99 17.58
N GLY A 126 -16.34 2.73 16.48
CA GLY A 126 -16.54 4.18 16.49
C GLY A 126 -15.27 4.99 16.75
N LYS A 127 -14.11 4.36 16.83
CA LYS A 127 -12.82 5.01 17.03
C LYS A 127 -11.92 4.85 15.81
N SER A 128 -11.05 5.83 15.59
CA SER A 128 -10.11 5.84 14.47
C SER A 128 -8.68 5.62 14.95
N TYR A 129 -7.94 4.80 14.22
CA TYR A 129 -6.55 4.47 14.53
C TYR A 129 -5.73 4.50 13.25
N TYR A 130 -4.43 4.73 13.36
CA TYR A 130 -3.49 4.73 12.24
C TYR A 130 -2.30 3.83 12.51
N PHE A 131 -1.86 3.12 11.49
CA PHE A 131 -0.67 2.26 11.54
C PHE A 131 0.20 2.55 10.33
N GLU A 132 1.47 2.80 10.55
CA GLU A 132 2.40 3.13 9.48
C GLU A 132 3.49 2.09 9.35
N GLY A 133 3.90 1.85 8.11
CA GLY A 133 5.05 1.03 7.77
C GLY A 133 5.90 1.72 6.73
N ARG A 134 7.21 1.53 6.82
CA ARG A 134 8.17 2.12 5.90
C ARG A 134 9.23 1.09 5.54
N CYS A 135 9.61 1.07 4.27
CA CYS A 135 10.73 0.27 3.79
C CYS A 135 11.66 1.17 3.00
N ASP A 136 12.86 1.39 3.51
CA ASP A 136 13.88 2.19 2.83
C ASP A 136 14.63 1.35 1.81
N GLY A 137 15.06 1.99 0.73
CA GLY A 137 15.79 1.34 -0.34
C GLY A 137 16.27 2.34 -1.38
N GLN A 138 16.38 1.87 -2.61
CA GLN A 138 16.81 2.68 -3.74
C GLN A 138 16.11 2.25 -5.02
N ILE A 139 16.07 3.17 -5.98
CA ILE A 139 15.56 2.89 -7.32
C ILE A 139 16.67 2.24 -8.15
N ALA A 140 16.41 1.05 -8.68
CA ALA A 140 17.32 0.37 -9.57
C ALA A 140 17.46 1.11 -10.91
N GLU A 141 18.57 0.89 -11.61
CA GLU A 141 18.81 1.53 -12.90
C GLU A 141 17.96 0.93 -14.02
N GLN A 142 17.52 -0.30 -13.85
CA GLN A 142 16.65 -1.01 -14.78
C GLN A 142 15.73 -1.95 -14.01
N GLN A 143 14.61 -2.33 -14.63
CA GLN A 143 13.71 -3.26 -13.98
C GLN A 143 14.30 -4.67 -13.96
N ARG A 144 14.07 -5.37 -12.84
CA ARG A 144 14.51 -6.74 -12.61
C ARG A 144 13.44 -7.52 -11.88
N GLY A 145 13.15 -8.73 -12.35
CA GLY A 145 12.15 -9.60 -11.76
C GLY A 145 10.76 -9.39 -12.34
N THR A 146 9.87 -10.34 -12.08
CA THR A 146 8.52 -10.38 -12.64
C THR A 146 7.42 -10.55 -11.59
N GLU A 147 7.80 -10.77 -10.34
CA GLU A 147 6.85 -10.97 -9.25
C GLU A 147 6.34 -9.64 -8.71
N GLY A 148 5.18 -9.68 -8.04
CA GLY A 148 4.62 -8.51 -7.40
C GLY A 148 3.88 -7.58 -8.35
N PHE A 149 3.82 -6.29 -7.98
CA PHE A 149 3.08 -5.27 -8.73
C PHE A 149 3.66 -3.87 -8.45
N GLY A 150 3.15 -2.87 -9.17
CA GLY A 150 3.57 -1.48 -8.98
C GLY A 150 5.04 -1.27 -9.32
N TYR A 151 5.79 -0.66 -8.42
CA TYR A 151 7.22 -0.35 -8.60
C TYR A 151 8.15 -1.47 -8.14
N ASP A 152 7.62 -2.64 -7.81
CA ASP A 152 8.43 -3.77 -7.31
C ASP A 152 9.63 -4.11 -8.20
N PRO A 153 9.52 -4.07 -9.55
CA PRO A 153 10.68 -4.39 -10.39
C PRO A 153 11.85 -3.40 -10.33
N ILE A 154 11.65 -2.23 -9.76
CA ILE A 154 12.70 -1.20 -9.69
C ILE A 154 13.02 -0.72 -8.27
N PHE A 155 12.39 -1.29 -7.26
CA PHE A 155 12.68 -0.95 -5.87
C PHE A 155 13.55 -2.03 -5.23
N GLN A 156 14.77 -1.64 -4.85
CA GLN A 156 15.71 -2.52 -4.18
C GLN A 156 15.78 -2.11 -2.70
N PRO A 157 15.24 -2.93 -1.79
CA PRO A 157 15.27 -2.60 -0.37
C PRO A 157 16.68 -2.63 0.20
N ASP A 158 16.94 -1.81 1.21
CA ASP A 158 18.24 -1.75 1.88
C ASP A 158 18.59 -3.13 2.47
N GLY A 159 19.84 -3.50 2.34
CA GLY A 159 20.33 -4.78 2.83
C GLY A 159 20.18 -5.94 1.86
N TYR A 160 19.62 -5.70 0.69
CA TYR A 160 19.43 -6.72 -0.35
C TYR A 160 20.03 -6.22 -1.67
N ASP A 161 20.48 -7.15 -2.49
CA ASP A 161 20.99 -6.86 -3.84
C ASP A 161 19.96 -7.16 -4.93
N GLN A 162 18.72 -7.48 -4.53
CA GLN A 162 17.60 -7.81 -5.40
C GLN A 162 16.45 -6.84 -5.22
N THR A 163 15.64 -6.67 -6.25
CA THR A 163 14.41 -5.87 -6.17
C THR A 163 13.31 -6.68 -5.48
N PHE A 164 12.23 -5.99 -5.07
CA PHE A 164 11.05 -6.68 -4.52
C PHE A 164 10.51 -7.73 -5.49
N ALA A 165 10.55 -7.46 -6.80
CA ALA A 165 10.08 -8.40 -7.80
C ALA A 165 10.96 -9.66 -7.90
N GLU A 166 12.21 -9.57 -7.49
CA GLU A 166 13.15 -10.70 -7.49
C GLU A 166 13.13 -11.50 -6.18
N LEU A 167 12.80 -10.84 -5.07
CA LEU A 167 12.92 -11.43 -3.73
C LEU A 167 11.88 -12.49 -3.40
N GLY A 168 10.78 -12.50 -4.11
CA GLY A 168 9.68 -13.40 -3.81
C GLY A 168 8.76 -12.91 -2.71
N HIS A 169 7.60 -13.51 -2.65
CA HIS A 169 6.46 -13.03 -1.87
C HIS A 169 6.69 -13.06 -0.37
N GLU A 170 7.26 -14.14 0.16
CA GLU A 170 7.48 -14.31 1.60
C GLU A 170 8.47 -13.30 2.16
N VAL A 171 9.59 -13.08 1.47
CA VAL A 171 10.61 -12.12 1.90
C VAL A 171 10.04 -10.70 1.83
N LYS A 172 9.35 -10.37 0.74
CA LYS A 172 8.71 -9.07 0.57
C LYS A 172 7.72 -8.79 1.71
N ASN A 173 6.85 -9.74 2.05
CA ASN A 173 5.85 -9.56 3.12
C ASN A 173 6.50 -9.32 4.48
N ALA A 174 7.65 -9.93 4.73
CA ALA A 174 8.35 -9.79 6.02
C ALA A 174 8.97 -8.40 6.20
N ILE A 175 9.44 -7.77 5.12
CA ILE A 175 10.22 -6.53 5.19
C ILE A 175 9.55 -5.32 4.57
N SER A 176 8.48 -5.53 3.79
CA SER A 176 7.83 -4.42 3.06
C SER A 176 7.15 -3.42 4.00
N HIS A 177 6.97 -2.22 3.49
CA HIS A 177 6.19 -1.17 4.13
C HIS A 177 4.79 -1.66 4.53
N ARG A 178 4.09 -2.36 3.62
CA ARG A 178 2.75 -2.90 3.90
C ARG A 178 2.81 -4.00 4.94
N GLY A 179 3.77 -4.91 4.85
CA GLY A 179 3.97 -5.95 5.84
C GLY A 179 4.18 -5.39 7.24
N ARG A 180 5.00 -4.35 7.36
CA ARG A 180 5.28 -3.68 8.64
C ARG A 180 4.04 -2.97 9.20
N ALA A 181 3.31 -2.24 8.37
CA ALA A 181 2.06 -1.59 8.79
C ALA A 181 1.01 -2.64 9.19
N THR A 182 0.90 -3.71 8.43
CA THR A 182 -0.05 -4.79 8.68
C THR A 182 0.25 -5.51 9.99
N GLN A 183 1.53 -5.74 10.31
CA GLN A 183 1.93 -6.34 11.59
C GLN A 183 1.46 -5.50 12.77
N LYS A 184 1.55 -4.18 12.66
CA LYS A 184 1.06 -3.26 13.71
C LYS A 184 -0.46 -3.35 13.84
N LEU A 185 -1.18 -3.38 12.72
CA LEU A 185 -2.63 -3.54 12.71
C LEU A 185 -3.05 -4.85 13.40
N ILE A 186 -2.40 -5.95 13.03
CA ILE A 186 -2.71 -7.27 13.57
C ILE A 186 -2.43 -7.34 15.08
N ALA A 187 -1.29 -6.79 15.52
CA ALA A 187 -0.96 -6.75 16.94
C ALA A 187 -2.03 -6.00 17.72
N PHE A 188 -2.50 -4.88 17.19
CA PHE A 188 -3.59 -4.10 17.80
C PHE A 188 -4.90 -4.89 17.84
N LEU A 189 -5.29 -5.54 16.75
CA LEU A 189 -6.53 -6.32 16.66
C LEU A 189 -6.52 -7.52 17.61
N LYS A 190 -5.38 -8.15 17.81
CA LYS A 190 -5.23 -9.23 18.78
C LYS A 190 -5.39 -8.75 20.22
N GLU A 191 -4.93 -7.53 20.49
CA GLU A 191 -4.98 -6.94 21.84
C GLU A 191 -6.40 -6.54 22.22
N VAL A 192 -7.20 -6.01 21.27
CA VAL A 192 -8.56 -5.51 21.54
C VAL A 192 -9.67 -6.50 21.19
N GLY A 193 -9.33 -7.53 20.46
CA GLY A 193 -10.28 -8.57 20.03
C GLY A 193 -10.29 -9.79 20.94
#